data_d0542d7a58cc8d46719cf19183f4db79
#
_entry.id   d0542d7a58cc8d46719cf19183f4db79
#
_cell.length_a   1.000
_cell.length_b   1.000
_cell.length_c   1.000
_cell.angle_alpha   90.00
_cell.angle_beta   90.00
_cell.angle_gamma   90.00
#
_symmetry.space_group_name_H-M   'P 1'
#
loop_
_entity.id
_entity.type
_entity.pdbx_description
1 polymer ?
#
loop_
_entity_poly.entity_id
_entity_poly.type
_entity_poly.pdbx_seq_one_letter_code
_entity_poly.pdbx_strand_id
1 'polypeptide(L)'
;MLAALIIVCEVGFWILVLLGLIIRYVFRRKKLGSLLLLLTPVIDVLLLITTVIDLRNGVIATPFHGLAAIYIGISLSFGNKMIRWADERFAYGFANGTPPIKPPKHGIEHALYERKNWYTHLLAWIIGSVLLYGMILFVGNSNKTTNLLQTIQMWGIILSIDFLYSFSYTLWPRK
;
A
#
# COMPACT_ATOMS: atom_id res chain seq x y z
N MET A 1 -23.97 -11.51 -3.45
CA MET A 1 -22.96 -12.53 -3.11
C MET A 1 -21.53 -11.98 -3.21
N LEU A 2 -21.15 -11.29 -4.30
CA LEU A 2 -19.79 -10.73 -4.48
C LEU A 2 -19.43 -9.63 -3.47
N ALA A 3 -20.36 -8.75 -3.10
CA ALA A 3 -20.11 -7.76 -2.04
C ALA A 3 -19.74 -8.40 -0.69
N ALA A 4 -20.36 -9.53 -0.34
CA ALA A 4 -19.98 -10.27 0.86
C ALA A 4 -18.57 -10.88 0.73
N LEU A 5 -18.19 -11.35 -0.46
CA LEU A 5 -16.84 -11.86 -0.72
C LEU A 5 -15.79 -10.75 -0.59
N ILE A 6 -16.06 -9.55 -1.08
CA ILE A 6 -15.18 -8.39 -0.92
C ILE A 6 -14.96 -8.09 0.56
N ILE A 7 -16.03 -8.04 1.35
CA ILE A 7 -15.94 -7.81 2.81
C ILE A 7 -15.14 -8.92 3.50
N VAL A 8 -15.37 -10.19 3.14
CA VAL A 8 -14.63 -11.34 3.69
C VAL A 8 -13.15 -11.25 3.35
N CYS A 9 -12.80 -10.85 2.12
CA CYS A 9 -11.40 -10.68 1.72
C CYS A 9 -10.73 -9.49 2.45
N GLU A 10 -11.42 -8.37 2.62
CA GLU A 10 -10.89 -7.23 3.40
C GLU A 10 -10.65 -7.60 4.86
N VAL A 11 -11.64 -8.25 5.49
CA VAL A 11 -11.47 -8.74 6.88
C VAL A 11 -10.34 -9.77 6.94
N GLY A 12 -10.27 -10.69 5.98
CA GLY A 12 -9.21 -11.68 5.87
C GLY A 12 -7.81 -11.07 5.70
N PHE A 13 -7.69 -10.00 4.91
CA PHE A 13 -6.46 -9.23 4.78
C PHE A 13 -5.96 -8.72 6.14
N TRP A 14 -6.81 -8.03 6.91
CA TRP A 14 -6.43 -7.51 8.22
C TRP A 14 -6.10 -8.62 9.23
N ILE A 15 -6.85 -9.73 9.20
CA ILE A 15 -6.55 -10.91 10.02
C ILE A 15 -5.17 -11.47 9.68
N LEU A 16 -4.82 -11.63 8.40
CA LEU A 16 -3.50 -12.13 7.98
C LEU A 16 -2.38 -11.19 8.38
N VAL A 17 -2.57 -9.87 8.23
CA VAL A 17 -1.58 -8.88 8.66
C VAL A 17 -1.33 -8.99 10.16
N LEU A 18 -2.39 -9.01 10.98
CA LEU A 18 -2.27 -9.12 12.44
C LEU A 18 -1.62 -10.45 12.86
N LEU A 19 -2.08 -11.56 12.31
CA LEU A 19 -1.51 -12.89 12.60
C LEU A 19 -0.04 -12.97 12.16
N GLY A 20 0.28 -12.45 10.98
CA GLY A 20 1.65 -12.39 10.46
C GLY A 20 2.58 -11.63 11.40
N LEU A 21 2.15 -10.47 11.90
CA LEU A 21 2.91 -9.68 12.86
C LEU A 21 3.02 -10.39 14.22
N ILE A 22 1.94 -10.94 14.76
CA ILE A 22 1.94 -11.67 16.04
C ILE A 22 2.89 -12.88 15.94
N ILE A 23 2.77 -13.72 14.92
CA ILE A 23 3.62 -14.90 14.74
C ILE A 23 5.08 -14.50 14.54
N ARG A 24 5.34 -13.43 13.82
CA ARG A 24 6.69 -12.93 13.56
C ARG A 24 7.36 -12.39 14.81
N TYR A 25 6.63 -11.60 15.62
CA TYR A 25 7.21 -10.84 16.72
C TYR A 25 6.94 -11.46 18.10
N VAL A 26 5.75 -11.96 18.37
CA VAL A 26 5.41 -12.59 19.67
C VAL A 26 5.95 -14.02 19.73
N PHE A 27 5.62 -14.84 18.72
CA PHE A 27 6.08 -16.22 18.65
C PHE A 27 7.51 -16.37 18.09
N ARG A 28 8.14 -15.26 17.69
CA ARG A 28 9.52 -15.20 17.14
C ARG A 28 9.75 -16.12 15.93
N ARG A 29 8.70 -16.55 15.23
CA ARG A 29 8.78 -17.39 14.03
C ARG A 29 8.82 -16.52 12.77
N LYS A 30 9.97 -15.90 12.50
CA LYS A 30 10.15 -14.92 11.40
C LYS A 30 9.72 -15.47 10.03
N LYS A 31 10.07 -16.73 9.69
CA LYS A 31 9.72 -17.35 8.40
C LYS A 31 8.20 -17.49 8.22
N LEU A 32 7.50 -18.01 9.21
CA LEU A 32 6.03 -18.20 9.17
C LEU A 32 5.30 -16.85 9.15
N GLY A 33 5.73 -15.89 9.98
CA GLY A 33 5.17 -14.55 9.96
C GLY A 33 5.36 -13.85 8.61
N SER A 34 6.56 -13.96 8.00
CA SER A 34 6.81 -13.42 6.66
C SER A 34 5.96 -14.09 5.58
N LEU A 35 5.74 -15.42 5.67
CA LEU A 35 4.87 -16.14 4.73
C LEU A 35 3.43 -15.63 4.81
N LEU A 36 2.90 -15.43 6.02
CA LEU A 36 1.55 -14.88 6.20
C LEU A 36 1.42 -13.46 5.65
N LEU A 37 2.44 -12.61 5.88
CA LEU A 37 2.47 -11.26 5.30
C LEU A 37 2.59 -11.29 3.76
N LEU A 38 3.24 -12.30 3.19
CA LEU A 38 3.31 -12.50 1.75
C LEU A 38 1.98 -12.97 1.15
N LEU A 39 1.12 -13.60 1.94
CA LEU A 39 -0.21 -14.02 1.48
C LEU A 39 -1.19 -12.83 1.33
N THR A 40 -0.92 -11.69 1.97
CA THR A 40 -1.80 -10.51 1.85
C THR A 40 -1.93 -10.01 0.41
N PRO A 41 -0.85 -9.80 -0.39
CA PRO A 41 -0.99 -9.44 -1.79
C PRO A 41 -1.75 -10.49 -2.64
N VAL A 42 -1.73 -11.76 -2.24
CA VAL A 42 -2.49 -12.80 -2.94
C VAL A 42 -3.99 -12.59 -2.76
N ILE A 43 -4.44 -12.23 -1.55
CA ILE A 43 -5.84 -11.87 -1.30
C ILE A 43 -6.23 -10.62 -2.12
N ASP A 44 -5.35 -9.62 -2.20
CA ASP A 44 -5.60 -8.41 -2.99
C ASP A 44 -5.76 -8.73 -4.49
N VAL A 45 -4.96 -9.67 -5.03
CA VAL A 45 -5.11 -10.14 -6.41
C VAL A 45 -6.45 -10.87 -6.60
N LEU A 46 -6.88 -11.70 -5.65
CA LEU A 46 -8.20 -12.34 -5.69
C LEU A 46 -9.33 -11.30 -5.66
N LEU A 47 -9.18 -10.27 -4.83
CA LEU A 47 -10.10 -9.12 -4.79
C LEU A 47 -10.16 -8.38 -6.14
N LEU A 48 -9.04 -8.15 -6.79
CA LEU A 48 -9.01 -7.54 -8.12
C LEU A 48 -9.77 -8.39 -9.14
N ILE A 49 -9.51 -9.69 -9.17
CA ILE A 49 -10.18 -10.62 -10.10
C ILE A 49 -11.70 -10.61 -9.86
N THR A 50 -12.13 -10.74 -8.61
CA THR A 50 -13.56 -10.73 -8.27
C THR A 50 -14.21 -9.39 -8.59
N THR A 51 -13.53 -8.28 -8.37
CA THR A 51 -13.99 -6.94 -8.74
C THR A 51 -14.21 -6.83 -10.26
N VAL A 52 -13.28 -7.30 -11.08
CA VAL A 52 -13.43 -7.28 -12.54
C VAL A 52 -14.63 -8.10 -13.00
N ILE A 53 -14.83 -9.28 -12.42
CA ILE A 53 -15.97 -10.14 -12.70
C ILE A 53 -17.29 -9.44 -12.34
N ASP A 54 -17.35 -8.80 -11.17
CA ASP A 54 -18.53 -8.10 -10.67
C ASP A 54 -18.91 -6.92 -11.57
N LEU A 55 -17.92 -6.10 -11.97
CA LEU A 55 -18.12 -4.98 -12.87
C LEU A 55 -18.58 -5.42 -14.28
N ARG A 56 -18.06 -6.56 -14.78
CA ARG A 56 -18.52 -7.15 -16.04
C ARG A 56 -19.98 -7.62 -15.95
N ASN A 57 -20.40 -8.16 -14.81
CA ASN A 57 -21.76 -8.62 -14.55
C ASN A 57 -22.76 -7.47 -14.36
N GLY A 58 -22.35 -6.22 -14.49
CA GLY A 58 -23.24 -5.07 -14.52
C GLY A 58 -23.22 -4.19 -13.29
N VAL A 59 -22.43 -4.52 -12.27
CA VAL A 59 -22.27 -3.69 -11.09
C VAL A 59 -21.50 -2.41 -11.46
N ILE A 60 -21.85 -1.29 -10.81
CA ILE A 60 -21.15 -0.02 -10.95
C ILE A 60 -20.01 0.02 -9.94
N ALA A 61 -18.83 0.41 -10.39
CA ALA A 61 -17.66 0.54 -9.51
C ALA A 61 -17.97 1.52 -8.37
N THR A 62 -17.57 1.13 -7.16
CA THR A 62 -17.51 1.99 -5.98
C THR A 62 -16.05 2.27 -5.63
N PRO A 63 -15.72 3.24 -4.76
CA PRO A 63 -14.35 3.46 -4.30
C PRO A 63 -13.71 2.21 -3.69
N PHE A 64 -14.49 1.35 -3.04
CA PHE A 64 -14.01 0.10 -2.44
C PHE A 64 -13.44 -0.89 -3.47
N HIS A 65 -13.94 -0.88 -4.70
CA HIS A 65 -13.43 -1.74 -5.77
C HIS A 65 -11.99 -1.38 -6.19
N GLY A 66 -11.54 -0.14 -5.89
CA GLY A 66 -10.16 0.29 -6.14
C GLY A 66 -9.17 -0.04 -5.03
N LEU A 67 -9.64 -0.39 -3.83
CA LEU A 67 -8.78 -0.56 -2.65
C LEU A 67 -7.73 -1.66 -2.83
N ALA A 68 -8.09 -2.78 -3.45
CA ALA A 68 -7.17 -3.88 -3.69
C ALA A 68 -5.96 -3.44 -4.53
N ALA A 69 -6.18 -2.64 -5.58
CA ALA A 69 -5.11 -2.11 -6.42
C ALA A 69 -4.19 -1.15 -5.65
N ILE A 70 -4.77 -0.31 -4.77
CA ILE A 70 -4.04 0.59 -3.88
C ILE A 70 -3.19 -0.23 -2.90
N TYR A 71 -3.75 -1.25 -2.25
CA TYR A 71 -3.03 -2.09 -1.30
C TYR A 71 -1.87 -2.85 -1.96
N ILE A 72 -2.06 -3.39 -3.16
CA ILE A 72 -0.98 -4.03 -3.93
C ILE A 72 0.12 -3.00 -4.22
N GLY A 73 -0.22 -1.82 -4.71
CA GLY A 73 0.74 -0.75 -4.99
C GLY A 73 1.57 -0.38 -3.76
N ILE A 74 0.91 -0.19 -2.61
CA ILE A 74 1.55 0.12 -1.33
C ILE A 74 2.39 -1.06 -0.85
N SER A 75 1.87 -2.29 -0.86
CA SER A 75 2.56 -3.48 -0.37
C SER A 75 3.85 -3.75 -1.14
N LEU A 76 3.83 -3.63 -2.47
CA LEU A 76 5.01 -3.84 -3.30
C LEU A 76 6.05 -2.73 -3.12
N SER A 77 5.61 -1.47 -2.94
CA SER A 77 6.53 -0.32 -2.82
C SER A 77 7.10 -0.15 -1.41
N PHE A 78 6.28 -0.35 -0.39
CA PHE A 78 6.63 -0.09 1.01
C PHE A 78 6.86 -1.35 1.85
N GLY A 79 6.41 -2.53 1.41
CA GLY A 79 6.39 -3.75 2.23
C GLY A 79 7.72 -4.05 2.91
N ASN A 80 8.83 -4.06 2.16
CA ASN A 80 10.16 -4.29 2.73
C ASN A 80 10.61 -3.20 3.72
N LYS A 81 10.19 -1.95 3.50
CA LYS A 81 10.49 -0.81 4.38
C LYS A 81 9.73 -0.94 5.70
N MET A 82 8.44 -1.28 5.61
CA MET A 82 7.56 -1.49 6.76
C MET A 82 8.02 -2.66 7.61
N ILE A 83 8.39 -3.78 6.99
CA ILE A 83 8.90 -4.96 7.70
C ILE A 83 10.19 -4.63 8.44
N ARG A 84 11.16 -3.97 7.80
CA ARG A 84 12.40 -3.54 8.46
C ARG A 84 12.14 -2.58 9.61
N TRP A 85 11.30 -1.58 9.40
CA TRP A 85 10.91 -0.63 10.44
C TRP A 85 10.27 -1.33 11.66
N ALA A 86 9.41 -2.32 11.41
CA ALA A 86 8.79 -3.10 12.47
C ALA A 86 9.82 -4.02 13.17
N ASP A 87 10.72 -4.70 12.40
CA ASP A 87 11.78 -5.54 12.96
C ASP A 87 12.71 -4.75 13.89
N GLU A 88 13.16 -3.56 13.47
CA GLU A 88 14.05 -2.70 14.28
C GLU A 88 13.39 -2.27 15.60
N ARG A 89 12.11 -1.85 15.55
CA ARG A 89 11.39 -1.42 16.76
C ARG A 89 11.10 -2.57 17.71
N PHE A 90 10.77 -3.73 17.17
CA PHE A 90 10.54 -4.91 17.99
C PHE A 90 11.84 -5.41 18.63
N ALA A 91 12.94 -5.44 17.88
CA ALA A 91 14.25 -5.81 18.42
C ALA A 91 14.67 -4.86 19.54
N TYR A 92 14.45 -3.56 19.39
CA TYR A 92 14.74 -2.58 20.44
C TYR A 92 13.85 -2.77 21.68
N GLY A 93 12.54 -2.99 21.51
CA GLY A 93 11.60 -3.08 22.64
C GLY A 93 11.66 -4.41 23.39
N PHE A 94 12.01 -5.53 22.74
CA PHE A 94 11.83 -6.87 23.31
C PHE A 94 13.06 -7.78 23.21
N ALA A 95 14.11 -7.38 22.51
CA ALA A 95 15.27 -8.23 22.29
C ALA A 95 16.61 -7.53 22.59
N ASN A 96 16.61 -6.43 23.37
CA ASN A 96 17.79 -5.62 23.69
C ASN A 96 18.60 -5.21 22.44
N GLY A 97 17.92 -4.98 21.31
CA GLY A 97 18.52 -4.50 20.08
C GLY A 97 18.98 -3.04 20.18
N THR A 98 19.76 -2.61 19.21
CA THR A 98 20.17 -1.20 19.09
C THR A 98 18.96 -0.30 18.83
N PRO A 99 18.96 0.95 19.36
CA PRO A 99 17.87 1.88 19.09
C PRO A 99 17.71 2.12 17.58
N PRO A 100 16.45 2.21 17.08
CA PRO A 100 16.21 2.46 15.67
C PRO A 100 16.85 3.76 15.22
N ILE A 101 17.46 3.74 14.03
CA ILE A 101 18.05 4.92 13.44
C ILE A 101 16.94 5.91 13.10
N LYS A 102 17.00 7.08 13.72
CA LYS A 102 16.04 8.16 13.44
C LYS A 102 16.33 8.76 12.07
N PRO A 103 15.30 9.04 11.25
CA PRO A 103 15.52 9.76 10.00
C PRO A 103 16.13 11.14 10.25
N PRO A 104 16.96 11.64 9.34
CA PRO A 104 17.54 12.97 9.45
C PRO A 104 16.43 14.03 9.51
N LYS A 105 16.56 15.02 10.40
CA LYS A 105 15.53 16.03 10.63
C LYS A 105 15.87 17.39 10.02
N HIS A 106 17.11 17.62 9.63
CA HIS A 106 17.64 18.92 9.21
C HIS A 106 18.60 18.78 8.03
N GLY A 107 18.78 19.87 7.32
CA GLY A 107 19.76 19.99 6.25
C GLY A 107 19.42 19.21 4.97
N ILE A 108 20.43 19.05 4.13
CA ILE A 108 20.35 18.37 2.83
C ILE A 108 19.98 16.89 2.97
N GLU A 109 20.42 16.24 4.04
CA GLU A 109 20.11 14.84 4.29
C GLU A 109 18.61 14.60 4.50
N HIS A 110 17.94 15.53 5.19
CA HIS A 110 16.48 15.49 5.32
C HIS A 110 15.79 15.63 3.96
N ALA A 111 16.23 16.59 3.13
CA ALA A 111 15.68 16.79 1.79
C ALA A 111 15.87 15.55 0.89
N LEU A 112 17.03 14.90 0.98
CA LEU A 112 17.29 13.63 0.25
C LEU A 112 16.39 12.49 0.74
N TYR A 113 16.20 12.40 2.05
CA TYR A 113 15.33 11.40 2.66
C TYR A 113 13.86 11.57 2.21
N GLU A 114 13.33 12.80 2.23
CA GLU A 114 11.97 13.11 1.80
C GLU A 114 11.76 12.82 0.31
N ARG A 115 12.71 13.21 -0.56
CA ARG A 115 12.64 12.86 -1.99
C ARG A 115 12.63 11.36 -2.22
N LYS A 116 13.45 10.59 -1.49
CA LYS A 116 13.46 9.12 -1.59
C LYS A 116 12.12 8.51 -1.14
N ASN A 117 11.48 9.09 -0.13
CA ASN A 117 10.14 8.68 0.29
C ASN A 117 9.12 8.97 -0.81
N TRP A 118 9.15 10.16 -1.38
CA TRP A 118 8.26 10.53 -2.47
C TRP A 118 8.38 9.59 -3.68
N TYR A 119 9.59 9.20 -4.09
CA TYR A 119 9.76 8.20 -5.16
C TYR A 119 9.13 6.84 -4.80
N THR A 120 9.09 6.49 -3.53
CA THR A 120 8.40 5.27 -3.09
C THR A 120 6.88 5.42 -3.21
N HIS A 121 6.33 6.61 -2.88
CA HIS A 121 4.91 6.93 -3.09
C HIS A 121 4.55 6.97 -4.58
N LEU A 122 5.41 7.56 -5.42
CA LEU A 122 5.25 7.57 -6.87
C LEU A 122 5.19 6.15 -7.44
N LEU A 123 6.09 5.26 -7.01
CA LEU A 123 6.10 3.86 -7.44
C LEU A 123 4.80 3.15 -7.04
N ALA A 124 4.31 3.36 -5.81
CA ALA A 124 3.04 2.81 -5.35
C ALA A 124 1.87 3.29 -6.22
N TRP A 125 1.84 4.60 -6.52
CA TRP A 125 0.82 5.19 -7.38
C TRP A 125 0.88 4.65 -8.80
N ILE A 126 2.07 4.48 -9.40
CA ILE A 126 2.23 3.91 -10.74
C ILE A 126 1.68 2.48 -10.77
N ILE A 127 2.09 1.62 -9.83
CA ILE A 127 1.63 0.23 -9.80
C ILE A 127 0.11 0.17 -9.64
N GLY A 128 -0.45 0.88 -8.66
CA GLY A 128 -1.88 0.89 -8.41
C GLY A 128 -2.68 1.47 -9.59
N SER A 129 -2.18 2.55 -10.21
CA SER A 129 -2.82 3.16 -11.39
C SER A 129 -2.80 2.24 -12.61
N VAL A 130 -1.71 1.52 -12.84
CA VAL A 130 -1.64 0.51 -13.92
C VAL A 130 -2.66 -0.60 -13.70
N LEU A 131 -2.82 -1.08 -12.47
CA LEU A 131 -3.82 -2.08 -12.13
C LEU A 131 -5.24 -1.56 -12.32
N LEU A 132 -5.55 -0.36 -11.79
CA LEU A 132 -6.86 0.27 -11.95
C LEU A 132 -7.20 0.55 -13.41
N TYR A 133 -6.24 1.07 -14.18
CA TYR A 133 -6.44 1.33 -15.59
C TYR A 133 -6.60 0.03 -16.39
N GLY A 134 -5.85 -1.01 -16.05
CA GLY A 134 -6.03 -2.36 -16.58
C GLY A 134 -7.46 -2.88 -16.35
N MET A 135 -8.00 -2.69 -15.13
CA MET A 135 -9.40 -3.05 -14.81
C MET A 135 -10.39 -2.26 -15.68
N ILE A 136 -10.19 -0.95 -15.86
CA ILE A 136 -11.04 -0.09 -16.70
C ILE A 136 -11.06 -0.62 -18.14
N LEU A 137 -9.90 -0.92 -18.71
CA LEU A 137 -9.79 -1.47 -20.07
C LEU A 137 -10.47 -2.84 -20.19
N PHE A 138 -10.29 -3.70 -19.19
CA PHE A 138 -10.84 -5.05 -19.20
C PHE A 138 -12.36 -5.09 -19.08
N VAL A 139 -12.95 -4.14 -18.33
CA VAL A 139 -14.40 -3.98 -18.18
C VAL A 139 -15.01 -3.37 -19.46
N GLY A 140 -14.29 -2.44 -20.11
CA GLY A 140 -14.69 -1.85 -21.40
C GLY A 140 -15.95 -0.97 -21.34
N ASN A 141 -16.37 -0.54 -20.14
CA ASN A 141 -17.56 0.30 -19.94
C ASN A 141 -17.24 1.49 -19.03
N SER A 142 -17.06 2.66 -19.61
CA SER A 142 -16.68 3.88 -18.91
C SER A 142 -17.68 4.31 -17.83
N ASN A 143 -18.98 4.13 -18.06
CA ASN A 143 -20.00 4.50 -17.09
C ASN A 143 -19.95 3.66 -15.81
N LYS A 144 -19.48 2.40 -15.92
CA LYS A 144 -19.35 1.50 -14.78
C LYS A 144 -18.03 1.69 -14.03
N THR A 145 -17.00 2.25 -14.67
CA THR A 145 -15.65 2.35 -14.13
C THR A 145 -15.24 3.77 -13.73
N THR A 146 -16.16 4.73 -13.76
CA THR A 146 -15.90 6.14 -13.43
C THR A 146 -15.23 6.30 -12.06
N ASN A 147 -15.69 5.57 -11.05
CA ASN A 147 -15.10 5.62 -9.70
C ASN A 147 -13.65 5.12 -9.65
N LEU A 148 -13.26 4.16 -10.49
CA LEU A 148 -11.86 3.72 -10.58
C LEU A 148 -10.96 4.82 -11.13
N LEU A 149 -11.44 5.54 -12.17
CA LEU A 149 -10.72 6.68 -12.72
C LEU A 149 -10.60 7.83 -11.70
N GLN A 150 -11.69 8.13 -10.98
CA GLN A 150 -11.67 9.11 -9.90
C GLN A 150 -10.68 8.72 -8.79
N THR A 151 -10.55 7.43 -8.47
CA THR A 151 -9.57 6.94 -7.49
C THR A 151 -8.14 7.24 -7.95
N ILE A 152 -7.81 6.98 -9.23
CA ILE A 152 -6.49 7.32 -9.80
C ILE A 152 -6.22 8.83 -9.69
N GLN A 153 -7.22 9.65 -10.05
CA GLN A 153 -7.10 11.12 -10.02
C GLN A 153 -6.92 11.64 -8.59
N MET A 154 -7.75 11.19 -7.64
CA MET A 154 -7.61 11.59 -6.23
C MET A 154 -6.25 11.21 -5.65
N TRP A 155 -5.81 9.98 -5.93
CA TRP A 155 -4.49 9.54 -5.48
C TRP A 155 -3.35 10.34 -6.14
N GLY A 156 -3.51 10.72 -7.42
CA GLY A 156 -2.59 11.61 -8.13
C GLY A 156 -2.53 13.01 -7.52
N ILE A 157 -3.65 13.57 -7.06
CA ILE A 157 -3.70 14.86 -6.35
C ILE A 157 -2.92 14.75 -5.03
N ILE A 158 -3.15 13.69 -4.24
CA ILE A 158 -2.43 13.45 -2.99
C ILE A 158 -0.92 13.36 -3.24
N LEU A 159 -0.52 12.61 -4.29
CA LEU A 159 0.89 12.48 -4.69
C LEU A 159 1.51 13.83 -5.12
N SER A 160 0.71 14.68 -5.77
CA SER A 160 1.16 16.03 -6.16
C SER A 160 1.37 16.96 -4.96
N ILE A 161 0.50 16.87 -3.96
CA ILE A 161 0.67 17.57 -2.68
C ILE A 161 1.93 17.08 -1.96
N ASP A 162 2.11 15.75 -1.90
CA ASP A 162 3.31 15.13 -1.32
C ASP A 162 4.59 15.52 -2.08
N PHE A 163 4.53 15.68 -3.40
CA PHE A 163 5.62 16.24 -4.21
C PHE A 163 6.01 17.64 -3.74
N LEU A 164 5.03 18.53 -3.66
CA LEU A 164 5.29 19.91 -3.22
C LEU A 164 5.91 19.93 -1.83
N TYR A 165 5.41 19.13 -0.91
CA TYR A 165 5.94 18.99 0.44
C TYR A 165 7.38 18.46 0.43
N SER A 166 7.61 17.32 -0.20
CA SER A 166 8.91 16.62 -0.18
C SER A 166 10.01 17.42 -0.90
N PHE A 167 9.66 18.11 -1.99
CA PHE A 167 10.62 18.91 -2.76
C PHE A 167 10.81 20.33 -2.22
N SER A 168 9.89 20.84 -1.40
CA SER A 168 10.07 22.14 -0.73
C SER A 168 11.34 22.19 0.12
N TYR A 169 11.71 21.08 0.77
CA TYR A 169 12.95 20.96 1.55
C TYR A 169 14.22 21.01 0.71
N THR A 170 14.12 20.83 -0.60
CA THR A 170 15.26 21.02 -1.51
C THR A 170 15.51 22.51 -1.79
N LEU A 171 14.43 23.30 -1.86
CA LEU A 171 14.50 24.75 -2.08
C LEU A 171 14.76 25.51 -0.77
N TRP A 172 14.14 25.06 0.33
CA TRP A 172 14.29 25.59 1.68
C TRP A 172 14.66 24.50 2.66
N PRO A 173 15.98 24.15 2.77
CA PRO A 173 16.44 23.16 3.72
C PRO A 173 16.07 23.55 5.15
N ARG A 174 15.50 22.62 5.90
CA ARG A 174 15.14 22.81 7.31
C ARG A 174 16.42 23.01 8.13
N LYS A 175 16.52 24.15 8.84
CA LYS A 175 17.62 24.46 9.78
C LYS A 175 17.55 23.61 11.03
#